data_1f6a94fedf535c8f62cc290493d28f43
#
_entry.id   1f6a94fedf535c8f62cc290493d28f43
#
_cell.length_a   1.000
_cell.length_b   1.000
_cell.length_c   1.000
_cell.angle_alpha   90.00
_cell.angle_beta   90.00
_cell.angle_gamma   90.00
#
_symmetry.space_group_name_H-M   'P 1'
#
loop_
_entity.id
_entity.type
_entity.pdbx_description
1 polymer ?
#
loop_
_entity_poly.entity_id
_entity_poly.type
_entity_poly.pdbx_seq_one_letter_code
_entity_poly.pdbx_strand_id
1 'polypeptide(L)'
;MSFPKGILIGAATAAHQVEGNNIHSDYWAMEHMEFTSFNEPSGDACDHYNRYEEDIKLLAGAGLNAYRFSIEWARIEPQSGVFDESEIKHYRKVLECCRENGVEPIVTMLHFTSPKWLIEQGGWENEGTVEKFAAYCKYVVERLGDLLTYVCTINEANMGLQIAAISKRYMQLMQKNQSAEGQVQVGINMENPMMERMKKQAAENIQLFGTPQPQVFVSSRTPEGDILVMRAHQAAKAAMKAVKPELKIGITLSLHDIQAQTGGEKEAKREWNEEFLHYLPYIQDDDFFGLQNYTRTLMGPDGSLPVPDGAETTQMGYEFYPQALENVIRSVYKSLPIPIMVTENGVATSDDYRREIFIGEALEGVQDCLDDGIPVIGYCYWSLLDNFEWQKGFSMTFGLIAVDRKTQKRTPKGSLAVLGKIAKETEA
;
A
#
# COMPACT_ATOMS: atom_id res chain seq x y z
N MET A 1 17.06 5.40 21.36
CA MET A 1 17.39 5.43 19.93
C MET A 1 17.98 6.78 19.58
N SER A 2 18.98 6.85 18.74
CA SER A 2 19.64 8.10 18.34
C SER A 2 19.72 8.16 16.80
N PHE A 3 18.59 8.49 16.19
CA PHE A 3 18.51 8.59 14.73
C PHE A 3 19.31 9.79 14.19
N PRO A 4 19.80 9.71 12.95
CA PRO A 4 20.50 10.82 12.32
C PRO A 4 19.63 12.06 12.20
N LYS A 5 20.22 13.23 12.34
CA LYS A 5 19.51 14.51 12.12
C LYS A 5 18.94 14.57 10.71
N GLY A 6 17.65 14.90 10.64
CA GLY A 6 16.95 15.06 9.36
C GLY A 6 16.34 13.76 8.79
N ILE A 7 16.40 12.64 9.52
CA ILE A 7 15.60 11.47 9.16
C ILE A 7 14.11 11.81 9.22
N LEU A 8 13.34 11.28 8.27
CA LEU A 8 11.90 11.50 8.22
C LEU A 8 11.19 10.46 9.08
N ILE A 9 10.52 10.87 10.15
CA ILE A 9 9.69 10.00 11.00
C ILE A 9 8.25 10.50 10.94
N GLY A 10 7.36 9.66 10.42
CA GLY A 10 5.99 10.07 10.17
C GLY A 10 4.98 8.95 10.16
N ALA A 11 3.85 9.21 9.54
CA ALA A 11 2.79 8.24 9.33
C ALA A 11 2.26 8.31 7.90
N ALA A 12 1.56 7.25 7.48
CA ALA A 12 1.03 7.12 6.12
C ALA A 12 -0.50 7.03 6.12
N THR A 13 -1.11 7.43 5.00
CA THR A 13 -2.51 7.18 4.63
C THR A 13 -2.63 6.99 3.12
N ALA A 14 -3.79 6.48 2.66
CA ALA A 14 -4.17 6.44 1.24
C ALA A 14 -5.48 7.19 1.03
N ALA A 15 -5.59 7.93 -0.08
CA ALA A 15 -6.70 8.82 -0.37
C ALA A 15 -8.08 8.13 -0.25
N HIS A 16 -8.27 7.00 -0.94
CA HIS A 16 -9.54 6.27 -0.90
C HIS A 16 -9.92 5.81 0.51
N GLN A 17 -8.93 5.45 1.35
CA GLN A 17 -9.14 4.93 2.69
C GLN A 17 -9.52 6.00 3.72
N VAL A 18 -9.16 7.26 3.48
CA VAL A 18 -9.35 8.33 4.48
C VAL A 18 -10.18 9.52 4.01
N GLU A 19 -10.17 9.87 2.71
CA GLU A 19 -10.77 11.11 2.21
C GLU A 19 -12.30 11.07 2.18
N GLY A 20 -12.88 9.93 1.77
CA GLY A 20 -14.32 9.77 1.52
C GLY A 20 -14.78 10.24 0.14
N ASN A 21 -15.93 9.74 -0.28
CA ASN A 21 -16.62 10.13 -1.52
C ASN A 21 -15.75 10.12 -2.79
N ASN A 22 -14.92 9.09 -2.96
CA ASN A 22 -14.06 8.91 -4.14
C ASN A 22 -14.86 8.33 -5.32
N ILE A 23 -15.90 9.04 -5.76
CA ILE A 23 -17.00 8.57 -6.62
C ILE A 23 -16.58 8.19 -8.04
N HIS A 24 -15.41 8.63 -8.50
CA HIS A 24 -14.92 8.37 -9.85
C HIS A 24 -13.96 7.18 -9.91
N SER A 25 -13.66 6.56 -8.75
CA SER A 25 -12.73 5.42 -8.67
C SER A 25 -13.42 4.09 -9.03
N ASP A 26 -12.59 3.14 -9.44
CA ASP A 26 -12.97 1.75 -9.64
C ASP A 26 -13.50 1.10 -8.34
N TYR A 27 -12.84 1.35 -7.21
CA TYR A 27 -13.24 0.77 -5.92
C TYR A 27 -14.57 1.31 -5.45
N TRP A 28 -14.85 2.63 -5.61
CA TRP A 28 -16.17 3.17 -5.32
C TRP A 28 -17.26 2.45 -6.12
N ALA A 29 -17.03 2.19 -7.42
CA ALA A 29 -17.98 1.45 -8.23
C ALA A 29 -18.16 0.01 -7.73
N MET A 30 -17.06 -0.67 -7.35
CA MET A 30 -17.09 -2.06 -6.88
C MET A 30 -17.72 -2.22 -5.50
N GLU A 31 -17.48 -1.32 -4.56
CA GLU A 31 -18.01 -1.41 -3.20
C GLU A 31 -19.54 -1.14 -3.13
N HIS A 32 -20.12 -0.53 -4.17
CA HIS A 32 -21.56 -0.28 -4.30
C HIS A 32 -22.31 -1.35 -5.11
N MET A 33 -21.64 -2.43 -5.54
CA MET A 33 -22.27 -3.57 -6.18
C MET A 33 -23.11 -4.37 -5.17
N GLU A 34 -24.20 -5.00 -5.60
CA GLU A 34 -24.99 -5.90 -4.77
C GLU A 34 -24.19 -7.14 -4.35
N PHE A 35 -23.39 -7.68 -5.28
CA PHE A 35 -22.55 -8.85 -5.05
C PHE A 35 -21.07 -8.50 -4.81
N THR A 36 -20.83 -7.37 -4.15
CA THR A 36 -19.49 -6.89 -3.82
C THR A 36 -18.72 -7.85 -2.90
N SER A 37 -17.38 -7.80 -2.97
CA SER A 37 -16.47 -8.45 -2.01
C SER A 37 -16.17 -7.57 -0.78
N PHE A 38 -16.58 -6.32 -0.78
CA PHE A 38 -16.38 -5.40 0.34
C PHE A 38 -17.42 -5.67 1.44
N ASN A 39 -16.98 -5.65 2.70
CA ASN A 39 -17.88 -5.84 3.85
C ASN A 39 -18.85 -4.65 4.02
N GLU A 40 -18.40 -3.48 3.66
CA GLU A 40 -19.14 -2.21 3.69
C GLU A 40 -18.49 -1.21 2.73
N PRO A 41 -19.22 -0.18 2.25
CA PRO A 41 -18.63 0.86 1.41
C PRO A 41 -17.79 1.85 2.22
N SER A 42 -16.82 2.49 1.56
CA SER A 42 -15.97 3.52 2.16
C SER A 42 -16.77 4.77 2.60
N GLY A 43 -17.77 5.16 1.83
CA GLY A 43 -18.62 6.31 2.12
C GLY A 43 -17.81 7.59 2.36
N ASP A 44 -18.05 8.24 3.50
CA ASP A 44 -17.29 9.43 3.92
C ASP A 44 -15.87 9.08 4.43
N ALA A 45 -15.50 7.82 4.51
CA ALA A 45 -14.26 7.32 5.10
C ALA A 45 -13.95 8.03 6.43
N CYS A 46 -12.80 8.66 6.57
CA CYS A 46 -12.45 9.49 7.73
C CYS A 46 -12.75 10.98 7.52
N ASP A 47 -13.44 11.35 6.44
CA ASP A 47 -13.67 12.75 6.07
C ASP A 47 -12.39 13.60 6.01
N HIS A 48 -11.25 12.94 5.70
CA HIS A 48 -9.95 13.59 5.65
C HIS A 48 -9.89 14.69 4.58
N TYR A 49 -10.65 14.53 3.49
CA TYR A 49 -10.76 15.55 2.45
C TYR A 49 -11.12 16.93 3.02
N ASN A 50 -12.03 16.99 4.00
CA ASN A 50 -12.44 18.24 4.65
C ASN A 50 -11.64 18.52 5.94
N ARG A 51 -11.00 17.51 6.55
CA ARG A 51 -10.35 17.59 7.88
C ARG A 51 -8.83 17.45 7.84
N TYR A 52 -8.22 17.51 6.65
CA TYR A 52 -6.76 17.35 6.52
C TYR A 52 -5.96 18.30 7.43
N GLU A 53 -6.44 19.54 7.65
CA GLU A 53 -5.77 20.47 8.55
C GLU A 53 -5.74 19.98 10.01
N GLU A 54 -6.85 19.41 10.50
CA GLU A 54 -6.92 18.82 11.84
C GLU A 54 -5.95 17.64 11.95
N ASP A 55 -5.97 16.74 10.98
CA ASP A 55 -5.16 15.52 10.98
C ASP A 55 -3.66 15.83 10.88
N ILE A 56 -3.26 16.76 10.00
CA ILE A 56 -1.87 17.21 9.86
C ILE A 56 -1.39 17.93 11.13
N LYS A 57 -2.22 18.78 11.74
CA LYS A 57 -1.89 19.44 13.00
C LYS A 57 -1.72 18.46 14.17
N LEU A 58 -2.51 17.40 14.23
CA LEU A 58 -2.35 16.32 15.22
C LEU A 58 -1.04 15.57 15.02
N LEU A 59 -0.70 15.24 13.78
CA LEU A 59 0.57 14.60 13.41
C LEU A 59 1.76 15.47 13.81
N ALA A 60 1.79 16.73 13.37
CA ALA A 60 2.85 17.69 13.68
C ALA A 60 2.95 18.00 15.17
N GLY A 61 1.81 18.17 15.83
CA GLY A 61 1.72 18.42 17.28
C GLY A 61 2.29 17.29 18.13
N ALA A 62 2.22 16.06 17.66
CA ALA A 62 2.87 14.91 18.29
C ALA A 62 4.40 14.97 18.14
N GLY A 63 4.91 15.62 17.11
CA GLY A 63 6.34 15.78 16.79
C GLY A 63 6.81 14.98 15.59
N LEU A 64 5.89 14.44 14.80
CA LEU A 64 6.21 13.79 13.52
C LEU A 64 6.57 14.86 12.48
N ASN A 65 7.59 14.58 11.67
CA ASN A 65 8.13 15.51 10.68
C ASN A 65 7.87 15.09 9.23
N ALA A 66 7.12 13.98 9.02
CA ALA A 66 6.77 13.49 7.69
C ALA A 66 5.33 12.98 7.64
N TYR A 67 4.68 13.16 6.50
CA TYR A 67 3.36 12.60 6.22
C TYR A 67 3.32 12.04 4.81
N ARG A 68 3.15 10.71 4.69
CA ARG A 68 2.95 10.05 3.42
C ARG A 68 1.46 9.92 3.12
N PHE A 69 1.03 10.40 1.95
CA PHE A 69 -0.35 10.28 1.49
C PHE A 69 -0.40 10.16 -0.02
N SER A 70 -1.52 9.71 -0.57
CA SER A 70 -1.70 9.62 -2.01
C SER A 70 -2.53 10.77 -2.56
N ILE A 71 -2.20 11.22 -3.77
CA ILE A 71 -3.07 12.05 -4.61
C ILE A 71 -3.95 11.10 -5.42
N GLU A 72 -5.25 11.29 -5.37
CA GLU A 72 -6.21 10.38 -6.00
C GLU A 72 -6.37 10.69 -7.49
N TRP A 73 -5.88 9.77 -8.34
CA TRP A 73 -5.97 9.92 -9.80
C TRP A 73 -7.42 10.08 -10.27
N ALA A 74 -8.35 9.31 -9.68
CA ALA A 74 -9.76 9.38 -10.04
C ALA A 74 -10.41 10.75 -9.76
N ARG A 75 -9.88 11.52 -8.79
CA ARG A 75 -10.32 12.91 -8.56
C ARG A 75 -9.69 13.86 -9.56
N ILE A 76 -8.38 13.73 -9.78
CA ILE A 76 -7.63 14.62 -10.68
C ILE A 76 -8.10 14.46 -12.14
N GLU A 77 -8.44 13.25 -12.57
CA GLU A 77 -8.87 12.92 -13.92
C GLU A 77 -10.16 12.06 -13.88
N PRO A 78 -11.32 12.67 -13.54
CA PRO A 78 -12.58 11.95 -13.38
C PRO A 78 -13.10 11.33 -14.69
N GLN A 79 -12.67 11.83 -15.83
CA GLN A 79 -12.91 11.30 -17.17
C GLN A 79 -11.63 11.34 -17.99
N SER A 80 -11.45 10.39 -18.90
CA SER A 80 -10.25 10.28 -19.72
C SER A 80 -9.92 11.59 -20.45
N GLY A 81 -8.76 12.16 -20.17
CA GLY A 81 -8.30 13.43 -20.75
C GLY A 81 -8.93 14.70 -20.15
N VAL A 82 -9.78 14.58 -19.12
CA VAL A 82 -10.43 15.72 -18.47
C VAL A 82 -9.91 15.86 -17.05
N PHE A 83 -9.03 16.84 -16.84
CA PHE A 83 -8.42 17.11 -15.56
C PHE A 83 -9.19 18.16 -14.77
N ASP A 84 -9.34 17.94 -13.45
CA ASP A 84 -10.04 18.83 -12.54
C ASP A 84 -9.07 19.73 -11.78
N GLU A 85 -9.00 21.01 -12.18
CA GLU A 85 -8.15 22.02 -11.52
C GLU A 85 -8.62 22.33 -10.08
N SER A 86 -9.85 22.04 -9.71
CA SER A 86 -10.33 22.25 -8.35
C SER A 86 -9.72 21.23 -7.38
N GLU A 87 -9.51 20.00 -7.83
CA GLU A 87 -8.84 18.96 -7.06
C GLU A 87 -7.34 19.24 -6.93
N ILE A 88 -6.69 19.78 -7.96
CA ILE A 88 -5.31 20.28 -7.86
C ILE A 88 -5.19 21.37 -6.80
N LYS A 89 -6.13 22.33 -6.76
CA LYS A 89 -6.15 23.38 -5.73
C LYS A 89 -6.38 22.81 -4.33
N HIS A 90 -7.19 21.76 -4.21
CA HIS A 90 -7.37 21.05 -2.94
C HIS A 90 -6.06 20.42 -2.46
N TYR A 91 -5.41 19.58 -3.28
CA TYR A 91 -4.15 18.95 -2.90
C TYR A 91 -3.01 19.96 -2.68
N ARG A 92 -3.02 21.09 -3.37
CA ARG A 92 -2.08 22.20 -3.06
C ARG A 92 -2.24 22.67 -1.63
N LYS A 93 -3.48 22.88 -1.15
CA LYS A 93 -3.74 23.27 0.25
C LYS A 93 -3.29 22.22 1.26
N VAL A 94 -3.45 20.94 0.93
CA VAL A 94 -2.95 19.83 1.78
C VAL A 94 -1.42 19.90 1.89
N LEU A 95 -0.73 20.08 0.77
CA LEU A 95 0.73 20.20 0.71
C LEU A 95 1.23 21.45 1.44
N GLU A 96 0.59 22.60 1.23
CA GLU A 96 0.90 23.85 1.93
C GLU A 96 0.70 23.69 3.44
N CYS A 97 -0.38 23.04 3.87
CA CYS A 97 -0.62 22.76 5.28
C CYS A 97 0.49 21.87 5.89
N CYS A 98 0.99 20.86 5.17
CA CYS A 98 2.14 20.08 5.61
C CYS A 98 3.37 20.99 5.81
N ARG A 99 3.72 21.80 4.81
CA ARG A 99 4.88 22.71 4.85
C ARG A 99 4.78 23.76 5.97
N GLU A 100 3.61 24.36 6.16
CA GLU A 100 3.34 25.35 7.21
C GLU A 100 3.49 24.75 8.63
N ASN A 101 3.24 23.46 8.78
CA ASN A 101 3.41 22.76 10.05
C ASN A 101 4.77 22.05 10.21
N GLY A 102 5.73 22.30 9.31
CA GLY A 102 7.06 21.69 9.36
C GLY A 102 7.09 20.19 9.01
N VAL A 103 6.07 19.70 8.32
CA VAL A 103 5.92 18.30 7.92
C VAL A 103 6.33 18.14 6.46
N GLU A 104 7.27 17.22 6.19
CA GLU A 104 7.65 16.85 4.82
C GLU A 104 6.57 15.99 4.18
N PRO A 105 5.89 16.41 3.09
CA PRO A 105 4.96 15.60 2.37
C PRO A 105 5.69 14.57 1.48
N ILE A 106 5.34 13.30 1.63
CA ILE A 106 5.78 12.20 0.78
C ILE A 106 4.56 11.76 -0.04
N VAL A 107 4.54 12.12 -1.32
CA VAL A 107 3.35 11.90 -2.15
C VAL A 107 3.43 10.57 -2.90
N THR A 108 2.36 9.80 -2.84
CA THR A 108 2.15 8.59 -3.66
C THR A 108 1.20 8.93 -4.81
N MET A 109 1.59 8.64 -6.05
CA MET A 109 0.79 8.96 -7.24
C MET A 109 -0.34 7.96 -7.49
N LEU A 110 -0.13 6.69 -7.12
CA LEU A 110 -1.15 5.65 -7.19
C LEU A 110 -1.12 4.79 -5.93
N HIS A 111 -2.24 4.72 -5.22
CA HIS A 111 -2.41 3.83 -4.09
C HIS A 111 -3.65 2.94 -4.29
N PHE A 112 -3.49 1.91 -5.11
CA PHE A 112 -4.45 0.87 -5.52
C PHE A 112 -5.59 1.36 -6.41
N THR A 113 -6.31 2.41 -5.99
CA THR A 113 -7.47 2.89 -6.73
C THR A 113 -7.09 3.59 -8.03
N SER A 114 -7.88 3.36 -9.06
CA SER A 114 -7.72 3.94 -10.39
C SER A 114 -9.01 4.62 -10.83
N PRO A 115 -8.96 5.57 -11.78
CA PRO A 115 -10.18 6.07 -12.39
C PRO A 115 -10.98 4.93 -13.02
N LYS A 116 -12.30 4.91 -12.79
CA LYS A 116 -13.20 3.89 -13.35
C LYS A 116 -13.05 3.77 -14.86
N TRP A 117 -12.91 4.91 -15.57
CA TRP A 117 -12.73 4.93 -17.02
C TRP A 117 -11.47 4.20 -17.50
N LEU A 118 -10.39 4.16 -16.68
CA LEU A 118 -9.18 3.42 -17.00
C LEU A 118 -9.45 1.91 -17.04
N ILE A 119 -10.24 1.42 -16.09
CA ILE A 119 -10.61 0.01 -16.00
C ILE A 119 -11.54 -0.39 -17.16
N GLU A 120 -12.47 0.49 -17.55
CA GLU A 120 -13.30 0.32 -18.76
C GLU A 120 -12.46 0.19 -20.04
N GLN A 121 -11.25 0.77 -20.05
CA GLN A 121 -10.31 0.71 -21.17
C GLN A 121 -9.29 -0.44 -21.05
N GLY A 122 -9.52 -1.41 -20.15
CA GLY A 122 -8.67 -2.59 -19.98
C GLY A 122 -7.70 -2.52 -18.78
N GLY A 123 -7.65 -1.44 -18.05
CA GLY A 123 -6.94 -1.32 -16.75
C GLY A 123 -5.44 -1.63 -16.83
N TRP A 124 -4.97 -2.35 -15.82
CA TRP A 124 -3.53 -2.60 -15.60
C TRP A 124 -2.97 -3.78 -16.41
N GLU A 125 -3.73 -4.30 -17.37
CA GLU A 125 -3.27 -5.25 -18.41
C GLU A 125 -3.26 -4.59 -19.81
N ASN A 126 -3.57 -3.28 -19.92
CA ASN A 126 -3.60 -2.54 -21.17
C ASN A 126 -2.35 -1.67 -21.33
N GLU A 127 -1.62 -1.83 -22.43
CA GLU A 127 -0.41 -1.07 -22.79
C GLU A 127 -0.61 0.45 -22.73
N GLY A 128 -1.79 0.95 -23.12
CA GLY A 128 -2.11 2.38 -23.08
C GLY A 128 -2.15 2.98 -21.68
N THR A 129 -2.20 2.16 -20.62
CA THR A 129 -2.15 2.62 -19.22
C THR A 129 -0.82 3.27 -18.90
N VAL A 130 0.28 2.82 -19.49
CA VAL A 130 1.63 3.37 -19.28
C VAL A 130 1.67 4.87 -19.60
N GLU A 131 1.19 5.25 -20.79
CA GLU A 131 1.19 6.66 -21.23
C GLU A 131 0.21 7.52 -20.43
N LYS A 132 -0.97 6.98 -20.09
CA LYS A 132 -2.00 7.68 -19.30
C LYS A 132 -1.51 7.96 -17.89
N PHE A 133 -0.88 6.98 -17.24
CA PHE A 133 -0.31 7.16 -15.90
C PHE A 133 0.84 8.17 -15.91
N ALA A 134 1.73 8.10 -16.90
CA ALA A 134 2.81 9.07 -17.05
C ALA A 134 2.28 10.51 -17.29
N ALA A 135 1.22 10.66 -18.09
CA ALA A 135 0.59 11.94 -18.35
C ALA A 135 -0.06 12.53 -17.09
N TYR A 136 -0.77 11.70 -16.31
CA TYR A 136 -1.31 12.10 -15.00
C TYR A 136 -0.22 12.55 -14.03
N CYS A 137 0.85 11.76 -13.85
CA CYS A 137 1.96 12.10 -12.97
C CYS A 137 2.64 13.40 -13.38
N LYS A 138 2.86 13.58 -14.68
CA LYS A 138 3.40 14.84 -15.24
C LYS A 138 2.50 16.02 -14.91
N TYR A 139 1.19 15.89 -15.15
CA TYR A 139 0.19 16.93 -14.89
C TYR A 139 0.21 17.39 -13.43
N VAL A 140 0.28 16.45 -12.49
CA VAL A 140 0.37 16.73 -11.05
C VAL A 140 1.67 17.50 -10.73
N VAL A 141 2.83 17.04 -11.24
CA VAL A 141 4.12 17.68 -10.93
C VAL A 141 4.26 19.05 -11.59
N GLU A 142 3.69 19.28 -12.78
CA GLU A 142 3.64 20.63 -13.41
C GLU A 142 2.93 21.66 -12.52
N ARG A 143 1.98 21.22 -11.69
CA ARG A 143 1.13 22.09 -10.86
C ARG A 143 1.51 22.15 -9.39
N LEU A 144 2.03 21.08 -8.85
CA LEU A 144 2.31 20.92 -7.42
C LEU A 144 3.79 20.71 -7.12
N GLY A 145 4.63 20.59 -8.14
CA GLY A 145 6.04 20.24 -8.00
C GLY A 145 6.86 21.19 -7.14
N ASP A 146 6.48 22.46 -7.03
CA ASP A 146 7.10 23.46 -6.15
C ASP A 146 7.03 23.06 -4.65
N LEU A 147 6.05 22.26 -4.27
CA LEU A 147 5.84 21.77 -2.89
C LEU A 147 6.37 20.34 -2.66
N LEU A 148 6.79 19.64 -3.71
CA LEU A 148 7.19 18.22 -3.64
C LEU A 148 8.70 18.05 -3.55
N THR A 149 9.17 17.15 -2.66
CA THR A 149 10.55 16.67 -2.59
C THR A 149 10.61 15.19 -2.90
N TYR A 150 9.73 14.38 -2.27
CA TYR A 150 9.69 12.92 -2.40
C TYR A 150 8.38 12.47 -3.04
N VAL A 151 8.49 11.58 -4.03
CA VAL A 151 7.34 10.98 -4.72
C VAL A 151 7.52 9.48 -4.84
N CYS A 152 6.53 8.73 -4.38
CA CYS A 152 6.35 7.32 -4.69
C CYS A 152 5.43 7.21 -5.91
N THR A 153 5.85 6.52 -6.96
CA THR A 153 5.04 6.41 -8.18
C THR A 153 3.81 5.54 -7.94
N ILE A 154 4.04 4.29 -7.51
CA ILE A 154 3.03 3.26 -7.36
C ILE A 154 3.20 2.57 -6.01
N ASN A 155 2.09 2.43 -5.28
CA ASN A 155 2.06 1.71 -4.01
C ASN A 155 2.00 0.20 -4.25
N GLU A 156 2.86 -0.56 -3.54
CA GLU A 156 2.89 -2.03 -3.57
C GLU A 156 2.77 -2.59 -4.99
N ALA A 157 3.68 -2.17 -5.86
CA ALA A 157 3.61 -2.47 -7.29
C ALA A 157 3.62 -3.97 -7.60
N ASN A 158 4.14 -4.79 -6.69
CA ASN A 158 4.19 -6.26 -6.76
C ASN A 158 2.89 -6.97 -6.29
N MET A 159 1.88 -6.23 -5.81
CA MET A 159 0.65 -6.82 -5.25
C MET A 159 -0.10 -7.72 -6.24
N GLY A 160 -0.13 -7.37 -7.52
CA GLY A 160 -0.84 -8.16 -8.53
C GLY A 160 -0.27 -9.58 -8.70
N LEU A 161 1.05 -9.76 -8.66
CA LEU A 161 1.68 -11.09 -8.66
C LEU A 161 1.47 -11.84 -7.36
N GLN A 162 1.51 -11.18 -6.22
CA GLN A 162 1.22 -11.80 -4.92
C GLN A 162 -0.22 -12.35 -4.89
N ILE A 163 -1.19 -11.59 -5.38
CA ILE A 163 -2.58 -12.04 -5.52
C ILE A 163 -2.69 -13.24 -6.49
N ALA A 164 -1.98 -13.21 -7.61
CA ALA A 164 -1.97 -14.33 -8.56
C ALA A 164 -1.40 -15.61 -7.91
N ALA A 165 -0.32 -15.50 -7.13
CA ALA A 165 0.26 -16.62 -6.41
C ALA A 165 -0.69 -17.18 -5.33
N ILE A 166 -1.34 -16.33 -4.54
CA ILE A 166 -2.34 -16.71 -3.54
C ILE A 166 -3.51 -17.44 -4.20
N SER A 167 -4.05 -16.90 -5.30
CA SER A 167 -5.17 -17.49 -6.04
C SER A 167 -4.81 -18.86 -6.60
N LYS A 168 -3.60 -19.02 -7.13
CA LYS A 168 -3.10 -20.31 -7.64
C LYS A 168 -2.97 -21.36 -6.52
N ARG A 169 -2.40 -20.97 -5.38
CA ARG A 169 -2.27 -21.87 -4.19
C ARG A 169 -3.65 -22.32 -3.69
N TYR A 170 -4.60 -21.40 -3.60
CA TYR A 170 -5.98 -21.72 -3.19
C TYR A 170 -6.63 -22.73 -4.14
N MET A 171 -6.53 -22.54 -5.46
CA MET A 171 -7.06 -23.51 -6.44
C MET A 171 -6.42 -24.89 -6.33
N GLN A 172 -5.10 -24.95 -6.10
CA GLN A 172 -4.39 -26.22 -5.90
C GLN A 172 -4.85 -26.96 -4.64
N LEU A 173 -5.08 -26.25 -3.54
CA LEU A 173 -5.62 -26.83 -2.29
C LEU A 173 -7.02 -27.36 -2.48
N MET A 174 -7.89 -26.63 -3.17
CA MET A 174 -9.26 -27.09 -3.48
C MET A 174 -9.26 -28.36 -4.35
N GLN A 175 -8.36 -28.45 -5.34
CA GLN A 175 -8.22 -29.66 -6.18
C GLN A 175 -7.71 -30.86 -5.37
N LYS A 176 -6.73 -30.68 -4.47
CA LYS A 176 -6.23 -31.74 -3.59
C LYS A 176 -7.32 -32.25 -2.65
N ASN A 177 -8.12 -31.37 -2.06
CA ASN A 177 -9.21 -31.76 -1.17
C ASN A 177 -10.33 -32.51 -1.93
N GLN A 178 -10.67 -32.13 -3.15
CA GLN A 178 -11.63 -32.88 -4.00
C GLN A 178 -11.12 -34.26 -4.38
N SER A 179 -9.82 -34.43 -4.61
CA SER A 179 -9.23 -35.76 -4.91
C SER A 179 -9.12 -36.67 -3.68
N ALA A 180 -9.06 -36.12 -2.47
CA ALA A 180 -8.98 -36.89 -1.23
C ALA A 180 -10.34 -37.47 -0.80
N GLU A 181 -11.47 -36.87 -1.20
CA GLU A 181 -12.82 -37.35 -0.84
C GLU A 181 -13.38 -38.43 -1.75
N GLY A 182 -12.63 -38.92 -2.73
CA GLY A 182 -12.96 -40.17 -3.48
C GLY A 182 -14.28 -40.16 -4.25
N GLN A 183 -14.94 -39.02 -4.41
CA GLN A 183 -16.15 -38.88 -5.22
C GLN A 183 -15.82 -38.25 -6.56
N VAL A 184 -15.73 -39.09 -7.59
CA VAL A 184 -15.80 -38.65 -8.98
C VAL A 184 -17.23 -38.15 -9.24
N GLN A 185 -17.49 -36.90 -8.94
CA GLN A 185 -18.70 -36.22 -9.44
C GLN A 185 -18.49 -35.90 -10.91
N VAL A 186 -18.94 -36.78 -11.76
CA VAL A 186 -19.15 -36.50 -13.18
C VAL A 186 -20.43 -35.66 -13.30
N GLY A 187 -20.30 -34.37 -13.10
CA GLY A 187 -21.38 -33.41 -13.25
C GLY A 187 -20.96 -32.08 -12.62
N ILE A 188 -21.00 -31.02 -13.39
CA ILE A 188 -20.88 -29.65 -12.86
C ILE A 188 -22.09 -29.44 -11.95
N ASN A 189 -21.89 -29.40 -10.63
CA ASN A 189 -22.97 -29.05 -9.71
C ASN A 189 -23.34 -27.59 -9.93
N MET A 190 -24.35 -27.34 -10.74
CA MET A 190 -24.81 -26.00 -11.12
C MET A 190 -25.48 -25.22 -9.96
N GLU A 191 -25.69 -25.89 -8.82
CA GLU A 191 -26.32 -25.30 -7.62
C GLU A 191 -25.31 -24.86 -6.54
N ASN A 192 -24.01 -24.68 -6.89
CA ASN A 192 -23.04 -24.14 -5.95
C ASN A 192 -23.32 -22.65 -5.71
N PRO A 193 -23.75 -22.23 -4.49
CA PRO A 193 -24.06 -20.83 -4.19
C PRO A 193 -22.90 -19.86 -4.48
N MET A 194 -21.66 -20.34 -4.33
CA MET A 194 -20.46 -19.56 -4.64
C MET A 194 -20.33 -19.28 -6.14
N MET A 195 -20.59 -20.30 -6.99
CA MET A 195 -20.55 -20.10 -8.45
C MET A 195 -21.67 -19.17 -8.94
N GLU A 196 -22.84 -19.27 -8.32
CA GLU A 196 -23.93 -18.36 -8.66
C GLU A 196 -23.61 -16.91 -8.27
N ARG A 197 -23.05 -16.70 -7.09
CA ARG A 197 -22.58 -15.38 -6.65
C ARG A 197 -21.52 -14.83 -7.62
N MET A 198 -20.54 -15.64 -8.02
CA MET A 198 -19.52 -15.22 -8.99
C MET A 198 -20.12 -14.84 -10.36
N LYS A 199 -21.14 -15.56 -10.83
CA LYS A 199 -21.85 -15.20 -12.08
C LYS A 199 -22.58 -13.86 -11.95
N LYS A 200 -23.24 -13.61 -10.84
CA LYS A 200 -23.94 -12.35 -10.57
C LYS A 200 -22.95 -11.19 -10.48
N GLN A 201 -21.85 -11.37 -9.76
CA GLN A 201 -20.78 -10.39 -9.71
C GLN A 201 -20.19 -10.10 -11.11
N ALA A 202 -19.96 -11.14 -11.92
CA ALA A 202 -19.48 -10.96 -13.28
C ALA A 202 -20.47 -10.19 -14.16
N ALA A 203 -21.78 -10.40 -13.98
CA ALA A 203 -22.81 -9.64 -14.68
C ALA A 203 -22.82 -8.16 -14.28
N GLU A 204 -22.65 -7.84 -13.00
CA GLU A 204 -22.49 -6.47 -12.52
C GLU A 204 -21.21 -5.82 -13.06
N ASN A 205 -20.09 -6.55 -13.05
CA ASN A 205 -18.84 -6.08 -13.64
C ASN A 205 -18.99 -5.71 -15.12
N ILE A 206 -19.74 -6.51 -15.91
CA ILE A 206 -20.04 -6.19 -17.31
C ILE A 206 -20.81 -4.87 -17.42
N GLN A 207 -21.78 -4.63 -16.52
CA GLN A 207 -22.55 -3.37 -16.52
C GLN A 207 -21.69 -2.17 -16.13
N LEU A 208 -20.78 -2.33 -15.17
CA LEU A 208 -19.96 -1.24 -14.64
C LEU A 208 -18.72 -0.94 -15.49
N PHE A 209 -18.06 -1.99 -16.00
CA PHE A 209 -16.72 -1.89 -16.63
C PHE A 209 -16.68 -2.43 -18.06
N GLY A 210 -17.78 -2.99 -18.57
CA GLY A 210 -17.82 -3.60 -19.91
C GLY A 210 -17.14 -4.97 -20.01
N THR A 211 -16.66 -5.54 -18.88
CA THR A 211 -15.97 -6.84 -18.81
C THR A 211 -16.35 -7.61 -17.56
N PRO A 212 -16.46 -8.96 -17.62
CA PRO A 212 -16.73 -9.76 -16.43
C PRO A 212 -15.57 -9.81 -15.42
N GLN A 213 -14.35 -9.46 -15.85
CA GLN A 213 -13.14 -9.48 -15.04
C GLN A 213 -12.37 -8.15 -15.23
N PRO A 214 -12.78 -7.09 -14.50
CA PRO A 214 -12.09 -5.80 -14.56
C PRO A 214 -10.65 -5.93 -14.05
N GLN A 215 -9.70 -5.41 -14.82
CA GLN A 215 -8.28 -5.44 -14.50
C GLN A 215 -7.91 -4.26 -13.59
N VAL A 216 -8.44 -4.26 -12.38
CA VAL A 216 -8.10 -3.28 -11.35
C VAL A 216 -6.67 -3.50 -10.86
N PHE A 217 -6.10 -2.52 -10.15
CA PHE A 217 -4.70 -2.61 -9.72
C PHE A 217 -4.45 -3.83 -8.81
N VAL A 218 -5.31 -4.06 -7.83
CA VAL A 218 -5.21 -5.21 -6.90
C VAL A 218 -6.07 -6.38 -7.43
N SER A 219 -5.66 -6.94 -8.56
CA SER A 219 -6.21 -8.17 -9.13
C SER A 219 -5.08 -9.12 -9.53
N SER A 220 -5.40 -10.41 -9.71
CA SER A 220 -4.43 -11.36 -10.27
C SER A 220 -3.89 -10.84 -11.58
N ARG A 221 -2.59 -10.71 -11.67
CA ARG A 221 -1.89 -10.12 -12.82
C ARG A 221 -1.11 -11.16 -13.60
N THR A 222 -1.06 -10.97 -14.93
CA THR A 222 -0.16 -11.73 -15.78
C THR A 222 1.29 -11.29 -15.62
N PRO A 223 2.29 -12.10 -16.00
CA PRO A 223 3.68 -11.66 -16.00
C PRO A 223 3.91 -10.43 -16.91
N GLU A 224 3.18 -10.34 -18.01
CA GLU A 224 3.22 -9.21 -18.94
C GLU A 224 2.63 -7.94 -18.30
N GLY A 225 1.51 -8.07 -17.59
CA GLY A 225 0.88 -6.98 -16.84
C GLY A 225 1.74 -6.50 -15.67
N ASP A 226 2.52 -7.39 -15.04
CA ASP A 226 3.48 -7.01 -14.00
C ASP A 226 4.61 -6.14 -14.57
N ILE A 227 5.17 -6.53 -15.71
CA ILE A 227 6.18 -5.72 -16.42
C ILE A 227 5.56 -4.39 -16.90
N LEU A 228 4.29 -4.38 -17.28
CA LEU A 228 3.58 -3.15 -17.66
C LEU A 228 3.54 -2.15 -16.49
N VAL A 229 3.32 -2.60 -15.26
CA VAL A 229 3.39 -1.74 -14.07
C VAL A 229 4.78 -1.15 -13.88
N MET A 230 5.84 -1.94 -14.08
CA MET A 230 7.21 -1.43 -14.02
C MET A 230 7.50 -0.40 -15.13
N ARG A 231 6.99 -0.62 -16.32
CA ARG A 231 7.09 0.35 -17.43
C ARG A 231 6.31 1.63 -17.14
N ALA A 232 5.15 1.52 -16.49
CA ALA A 232 4.37 2.68 -16.06
C ALA A 232 5.13 3.50 -15.00
N HIS A 233 5.78 2.83 -14.03
CA HIS A 233 6.67 3.48 -13.08
C HIS A 233 7.81 4.25 -13.79
N GLN A 234 8.54 3.59 -14.70
CA GLN A 234 9.66 4.22 -15.41
C GLN A 234 9.22 5.40 -16.28
N ALA A 235 8.09 5.26 -16.99
CA ALA A 235 7.54 6.33 -17.82
C ALA A 235 7.07 7.52 -16.97
N ALA A 236 6.40 7.27 -15.83
CA ALA A 236 5.99 8.32 -14.89
C ALA A 236 7.21 9.04 -14.29
N LYS A 237 8.24 8.29 -13.85
CA LYS A 237 9.49 8.85 -13.35
C LYS A 237 10.15 9.76 -14.38
N ALA A 238 10.30 9.30 -15.62
CA ALA A 238 10.87 10.09 -16.70
C ALA A 238 10.07 11.38 -16.98
N ALA A 239 8.74 11.27 -17.02
CA ALA A 239 7.85 12.41 -17.26
C ALA A 239 7.92 13.45 -16.14
N MET A 240 7.94 13.03 -14.87
CA MET A 240 8.08 13.91 -13.71
C MET A 240 9.45 14.55 -13.63
N LYS A 241 10.53 13.80 -13.88
CA LYS A 241 11.91 14.31 -13.90
C LYS A 241 12.13 15.33 -15.03
N ALA A 242 11.43 15.20 -16.14
CA ALA A 242 11.48 16.20 -17.22
C ALA A 242 10.90 17.57 -16.79
N VAL A 243 9.96 17.58 -15.85
CA VAL A 243 9.39 18.81 -15.27
C VAL A 243 10.24 19.32 -14.12
N LYS A 244 10.63 18.45 -13.20
CA LYS A 244 11.39 18.77 -11.98
C LYS A 244 12.53 17.76 -11.76
N PRO A 245 13.72 18.02 -12.34
CA PRO A 245 14.85 17.08 -12.30
C PRO A 245 15.33 16.71 -10.88
N GLU A 246 15.21 17.64 -9.91
CA GLU A 246 15.63 17.44 -8.53
C GLU A 246 14.67 16.59 -7.68
N LEU A 247 13.47 16.31 -8.17
CA LEU A 247 12.46 15.53 -7.46
C LEU A 247 13.01 14.13 -7.14
N LYS A 248 12.90 13.70 -5.89
CA LYS A 248 13.29 12.36 -5.47
C LYS A 248 12.14 11.39 -5.73
N ILE A 249 12.38 10.40 -6.58
CA ILE A 249 11.36 9.47 -7.06
C ILE A 249 11.77 8.04 -6.78
N GLY A 250 10.86 7.27 -6.20
CA GLY A 250 10.98 5.83 -5.98
C GLY A 250 9.66 5.11 -6.24
N ILE A 251 9.71 3.79 -6.24
CA ILE A 251 8.54 2.91 -6.22
C ILE A 251 8.40 2.26 -4.87
N THR A 252 7.22 1.75 -4.49
CA THR A 252 7.10 0.97 -3.27
C THR A 252 6.72 -0.47 -3.55
N LEU A 253 7.34 -1.41 -2.81
CA LEU A 253 7.02 -2.83 -2.84
C LEU A 253 6.67 -3.34 -1.44
N SER A 254 5.67 -4.24 -1.40
CA SER A 254 5.32 -4.99 -0.19
C SER A 254 6.20 -6.24 -0.12
N LEU A 255 7.03 -6.33 0.92
CA LEU A 255 8.02 -7.38 1.08
C LEU A 255 7.85 -8.09 2.42
N HIS A 256 8.01 -9.40 2.42
CA HIS A 256 8.01 -10.22 3.62
C HIS A 256 9.44 -10.58 4.03
N ASP A 257 9.68 -10.72 5.33
CA ASP A 257 10.88 -11.39 5.83
C ASP A 257 10.73 -12.90 5.59
N ILE A 258 11.26 -13.36 4.45
CA ILE A 258 11.11 -14.75 3.99
C ILE A 258 12.16 -15.61 4.67
N GLN A 259 11.72 -16.45 5.60
CA GLN A 259 12.59 -17.32 6.40
C GLN A 259 12.41 -18.78 6.01
N ALA A 260 13.48 -19.39 5.47
CA ALA A 260 13.49 -20.82 5.15
C ALA A 260 13.47 -21.68 6.42
N GLN A 261 12.55 -22.63 6.50
CA GLN A 261 12.60 -23.75 7.42
C GLN A 261 13.30 -24.94 6.74
N THR A 262 13.62 -25.98 7.49
CA THR A 262 14.33 -27.17 6.97
C THR A 262 13.70 -27.68 5.67
N GLY A 263 14.47 -27.65 4.58
CA GLY A 263 14.05 -28.04 3.23
C GLY A 263 13.29 -26.97 2.44
N GLY A 264 13.06 -25.79 3.01
CA GLY A 264 12.36 -24.67 2.38
C GLY A 264 13.25 -23.66 1.64
N GLU A 265 14.56 -23.88 1.60
CA GLU A 265 15.55 -22.91 1.08
C GLU A 265 15.31 -22.57 -0.40
N LYS A 266 14.92 -23.57 -1.19
CA LYS A 266 14.59 -23.38 -2.62
C LYS A 266 13.36 -22.50 -2.80
N GLU A 267 12.32 -22.77 -2.02
CA GLU A 267 11.06 -22.05 -2.08
C GLU A 267 11.22 -20.60 -1.57
N ALA A 268 11.97 -20.40 -0.48
CA ALA A 268 12.31 -19.09 0.03
C ALA A 268 13.06 -18.23 -1.02
N LYS A 269 14.03 -18.83 -1.70
CA LYS A 269 14.77 -18.14 -2.78
C LYS A 269 13.86 -17.79 -3.96
N ARG A 270 12.94 -18.68 -4.32
CA ARG A 270 11.97 -18.43 -5.39
C ARG A 270 11.05 -17.27 -5.01
N GLU A 271 10.49 -17.30 -3.82
CA GLU A 271 9.57 -16.28 -3.32
C GLU A 271 10.25 -14.90 -3.27
N TRP A 272 11.49 -14.83 -2.75
CA TRP A 272 12.27 -13.59 -2.74
C TRP A 272 12.55 -13.05 -4.15
N ASN A 273 12.78 -13.94 -5.12
CA ASN A 273 12.91 -13.54 -6.51
C ASN A 273 11.61 -12.99 -7.07
N GLU A 274 10.46 -13.61 -6.75
CA GLU A 274 9.14 -13.20 -7.22
C GLU A 274 8.66 -11.91 -6.53
N GLU A 275 8.97 -11.70 -5.23
CA GLU A 275 8.58 -10.47 -4.53
C GLU A 275 9.50 -9.28 -4.84
N PHE A 276 10.78 -9.51 -5.12
CA PHE A 276 11.76 -8.43 -5.16
C PHE A 276 12.77 -8.49 -6.31
N LEU A 277 13.56 -9.59 -6.44
CA LEU A 277 14.76 -9.54 -7.26
C LEU A 277 14.50 -9.31 -8.76
N HIS A 278 13.37 -9.79 -9.29
CA HIS A 278 13.05 -9.62 -10.70
C HIS A 278 12.68 -8.17 -11.06
N TYR A 279 12.37 -7.33 -10.07
CA TYR A 279 12.10 -5.90 -10.28
C TYR A 279 13.36 -5.04 -10.38
N LEU A 280 14.53 -5.55 -9.92
CA LEU A 280 15.79 -4.79 -9.88
C LEU A 280 16.12 -4.07 -11.20
N PRO A 281 15.97 -4.68 -12.40
CA PRO A 281 16.27 -4.01 -13.66
C PRO A 281 15.47 -2.72 -13.92
N TYR A 282 14.33 -2.56 -13.25
CA TYR A 282 13.39 -1.45 -13.43
C TYR A 282 13.55 -0.35 -12.38
N ILE A 283 14.12 -0.68 -11.20
CA ILE A 283 14.12 0.19 -10.01
C ILE A 283 15.52 0.58 -9.52
N GLN A 284 16.59 -0.03 -10.07
CA GLN A 284 17.98 0.20 -9.60
C GLN A 284 18.45 1.66 -9.73
N ASP A 285 17.85 2.42 -10.65
CA ASP A 285 18.18 3.82 -10.90
C ASP A 285 17.22 4.80 -10.18
N ASP A 286 16.40 4.32 -9.23
CA ASP A 286 15.54 5.16 -8.43
C ASP A 286 16.34 5.99 -7.42
N ASP A 287 15.83 7.17 -7.04
CA ASP A 287 16.49 8.02 -6.04
C ASP A 287 16.41 7.40 -4.63
N PHE A 288 15.39 6.58 -4.38
CA PHE A 288 15.21 5.78 -3.16
C PHE A 288 14.30 4.59 -3.46
N PHE A 289 14.37 3.58 -2.61
CA PHE A 289 13.46 2.44 -2.61
C PHE A 289 12.43 2.59 -1.48
N GLY A 290 11.14 2.49 -1.81
CA GLY A 290 10.05 2.48 -0.84
C GLY A 290 9.78 1.05 -0.35
N LEU A 291 10.08 0.80 0.92
CA LEU A 291 9.92 -0.51 1.53
C LEU A 291 8.67 -0.54 2.39
N GLN A 292 7.85 -1.59 2.21
CA GLN A 292 6.71 -1.90 3.07
C GLN A 292 6.86 -3.30 3.62
N ASN A 293 6.74 -3.43 4.94
CA ASN A 293 6.81 -4.72 5.63
C ASN A 293 5.94 -4.71 6.87
N TYR A 294 5.22 -5.79 7.09
CA TYR A 294 4.32 -5.95 8.23
C TYR A 294 4.63 -7.20 9.08
N THR A 295 5.24 -8.23 8.47
CA THR A 295 5.48 -9.49 9.13
C THR A 295 6.51 -10.33 8.37
N ARG A 296 6.74 -11.57 8.84
CA ARG A 296 7.53 -12.59 8.15
C ARG A 296 6.67 -13.64 7.46
N THR A 297 7.29 -14.40 6.58
CA THR A 297 6.73 -15.62 6.00
C THR A 297 7.72 -16.77 6.18
N LEU A 298 7.24 -17.86 6.80
CA LEU A 298 8.02 -19.08 6.95
C LEU A 298 7.82 -19.96 5.72
N MET A 299 8.93 -20.45 5.13
CA MET A 299 8.91 -21.27 3.92
C MET A 299 9.38 -22.69 4.21
N GLY A 300 8.49 -23.64 3.97
CA GLY A 300 8.78 -25.07 3.97
C GLY A 300 9.06 -25.61 2.57
N PRO A 301 9.28 -26.96 2.44
CA PRO A 301 9.61 -27.58 1.15
C PRO A 301 8.47 -27.50 0.11
N ASP A 302 7.23 -27.32 0.53
CA ASP A 302 6.05 -27.22 -0.34
C ASP A 302 5.50 -25.79 -0.47
N GLY A 303 6.22 -24.76 0.01
CA GLY A 303 5.82 -23.34 0.00
C GLY A 303 5.61 -22.76 1.39
N SER A 304 4.81 -21.69 1.50
CA SER A 304 4.60 -20.97 2.76
C SER A 304 3.91 -21.85 3.81
N LEU A 305 4.41 -21.78 5.04
CA LEU A 305 3.86 -22.43 6.22
C LEU A 305 2.83 -21.53 6.92
N PRO A 306 1.89 -22.10 7.67
CA PRO A 306 1.00 -21.32 8.53
C PRO A 306 1.78 -20.62 9.65
N VAL A 307 1.15 -19.62 10.27
CA VAL A 307 1.68 -19.01 11.50
C VAL A 307 1.91 -20.11 12.54
N PRO A 308 3.06 -20.12 13.24
CA PRO A 308 3.37 -21.14 14.24
C PRO A 308 2.32 -21.21 15.34
N ASP A 309 2.03 -22.43 15.82
CA ASP A 309 1.12 -22.64 16.93
C ASP A 309 1.57 -21.86 18.17
N GLY A 310 0.63 -21.10 18.76
CA GLY A 310 0.88 -20.28 19.94
C GLY A 310 1.61 -18.95 19.66
N ALA A 311 1.99 -18.63 18.42
CA ALA A 311 2.49 -17.31 18.08
C ALA A 311 1.38 -16.25 18.16
N GLU A 312 1.74 -15.05 18.61
CA GLU A 312 0.81 -13.93 18.64
C GLU A 312 0.43 -13.50 17.22
N THR A 313 -0.85 -13.28 16.98
CA THR A 313 -1.36 -12.83 15.67
C THR A 313 -2.01 -11.46 15.76
N THR A 314 -2.00 -10.75 14.65
CA THR A 314 -2.65 -9.45 14.47
C THR A 314 -4.14 -9.61 14.12
N GLN A 315 -4.92 -8.52 14.10
CA GLN A 315 -6.31 -8.54 13.60
C GLN A 315 -6.40 -8.99 12.12
N MET A 316 -5.32 -8.81 11.34
CA MET A 316 -5.25 -9.29 9.96
C MET A 316 -4.97 -10.80 9.85
N GLY A 317 -4.59 -11.45 10.95
CA GLY A 317 -4.34 -12.89 11.03
C GLY A 317 -2.91 -13.32 10.72
N TYR A 318 -1.99 -12.40 10.43
CA TYR A 318 -0.57 -12.71 10.32
C TYR A 318 0.15 -12.55 11.66
N GLU A 319 1.36 -13.09 11.75
CA GLU A 319 2.16 -13.09 12.97
C GLU A 319 2.58 -11.67 13.39
N PHE A 320 2.49 -11.37 14.69
CA PHE A 320 3.08 -10.18 15.28
C PHE A 320 4.61 -10.36 15.34
N TYR A 321 5.32 -9.78 14.36
CA TYR A 321 6.76 -9.99 14.20
C TYR A 321 7.48 -8.71 13.73
N PRO A 322 7.68 -7.72 14.61
CA PRO A 322 8.30 -6.44 14.27
C PRO A 322 9.74 -6.53 13.79
N GLN A 323 10.49 -7.58 14.18
CA GLN A 323 11.88 -7.84 13.74
C GLN A 323 11.99 -8.10 12.22
N ALA A 324 10.88 -8.41 11.56
CA ALA A 324 10.85 -8.59 10.12
C ALA A 324 11.37 -7.36 9.38
N LEU A 325 11.11 -6.16 9.88
CA LEU A 325 11.50 -4.91 9.21
C LEU A 325 13.01 -4.80 9.05
N GLU A 326 13.79 -5.03 10.10
CA GLU A 326 15.26 -5.03 10.05
C GLU A 326 15.78 -6.04 9.02
N ASN A 327 15.29 -7.28 9.10
CA ASN A 327 15.72 -8.37 8.22
C ASN A 327 15.47 -8.04 6.74
N VAL A 328 14.32 -7.44 6.44
CA VAL A 328 13.97 -7.04 5.06
C VAL A 328 14.82 -5.86 4.59
N ILE A 329 15.05 -4.84 5.42
CA ILE A 329 15.94 -3.71 5.09
C ILE A 329 17.34 -4.23 4.70
N ARG A 330 17.90 -5.13 5.49
CA ARG A 330 19.22 -5.74 5.23
C ARG A 330 19.23 -6.56 3.94
N SER A 331 18.17 -7.34 3.72
CA SER A 331 18.04 -8.20 2.53
C SER A 331 17.89 -7.36 1.24
N VAL A 332 17.13 -6.27 1.30
CA VAL A 332 16.96 -5.32 0.19
C VAL A 332 18.28 -4.62 -0.11
N TYR A 333 18.94 -4.02 0.91
CA TYR A 333 20.15 -3.25 0.70
C TYR A 333 21.30 -4.07 0.12
N LYS A 334 21.36 -5.35 0.45
CA LYS A 334 22.34 -6.29 -0.12
C LYS A 334 22.25 -6.39 -1.65
N SER A 335 21.07 -6.27 -2.22
CA SER A 335 20.82 -6.43 -3.66
C SER A 335 20.55 -5.10 -4.37
N LEU A 336 20.11 -4.09 -3.64
CA LEU A 336 19.77 -2.75 -4.12
C LEU A 336 20.36 -1.70 -3.17
N PRO A 337 21.66 -1.35 -3.32
CA PRO A 337 22.35 -0.44 -2.39
C PRO A 337 22.06 1.04 -2.69
N ILE A 338 20.78 1.42 -2.64
CA ILE A 338 20.30 2.80 -2.72
C ILE A 338 19.60 3.21 -1.42
N PRO A 339 19.32 4.50 -1.17
CA PRO A 339 18.59 4.92 0.03
C PRO A 339 17.24 4.20 0.16
N ILE A 340 16.90 3.78 1.39
CA ILE A 340 15.64 3.08 1.70
C ILE A 340 14.74 4.02 2.51
N MET A 341 13.50 4.16 2.10
CA MET A 341 12.43 4.76 2.88
C MET A 341 11.43 3.68 3.28
N VAL A 342 11.26 3.43 4.57
CA VAL A 342 10.16 2.59 5.06
C VAL A 342 8.87 3.38 4.88
N THR A 343 8.16 3.10 3.81
CA THR A 343 6.95 3.83 3.41
C THR A 343 5.70 3.33 4.11
N GLU A 344 5.74 2.07 4.59
CA GLU A 344 4.73 1.52 5.49
C GLU A 344 5.32 0.42 6.37
N ASN A 345 4.98 0.48 7.66
CA ASN A 345 5.17 -0.57 8.66
C ASN A 345 4.19 -0.32 9.79
N GLY A 346 3.51 -1.36 10.28
CA GLY A 346 2.49 -1.15 11.29
C GLY A 346 1.78 -2.43 11.69
N VAL A 347 0.85 -2.33 12.63
CA VAL A 347 0.10 -3.45 13.17
C VAL A 347 -1.37 -3.11 13.38
N ALA A 348 -2.26 -4.01 12.90
CA ALA A 348 -3.68 -3.96 13.23
C ALA A 348 -3.90 -4.64 14.59
N THR A 349 -4.23 -3.84 15.59
CA THR A 349 -4.54 -4.31 16.95
C THR A 349 -5.45 -3.33 17.65
N SER A 350 -6.38 -3.85 18.46
CA SER A 350 -7.21 -3.04 19.37
C SER A 350 -6.47 -2.65 20.64
N ASP A 351 -5.35 -3.30 20.94
CA ASP A 351 -4.50 -3.00 22.11
C ASP A 351 -3.39 -2.03 21.69
N ASP A 352 -3.55 -0.77 22.06
CA ASP A 352 -2.59 0.27 21.72
C ASP A 352 -1.22 0.09 22.38
N TYR A 353 -1.16 -0.55 23.55
CA TYR A 353 0.12 -0.90 24.20
C TYR A 353 0.93 -1.90 23.35
N ARG A 354 0.24 -2.86 22.69
CA ARG A 354 0.91 -3.76 21.74
C ARG A 354 1.43 -3.01 20.52
N ARG A 355 0.72 -1.97 20.07
CA ARG A 355 1.19 -1.09 18.98
C ARG A 355 2.42 -0.30 19.42
N GLU A 356 2.47 0.21 20.64
CA GLU A 356 3.66 0.89 21.19
C GLU A 356 4.89 -0.03 21.17
N ILE A 357 4.72 -1.30 21.59
CA ILE A 357 5.79 -2.31 21.57
C ILE A 357 6.23 -2.56 20.13
N PHE A 358 5.29 -2.78 19.19
CA PHE A 358 5.60 -3.01 17.79
C PHE A 358 6.43 -1.87 17.19
N ILE A 359 6.04 -0.63 17.44
CA ILE A 359 6.77 0.58 16.98
C ILE A 359 8.18 0.62 17.58
N GLY A 360 8.32 0.36 18.88
CA GLY A 360 9.60 0.36 19.57
C GLY A 360 10.57 -0.66 18.96
N GLU A 361 10.16 -1.92 18.88
CA GLU A 361 10.98 -3.01 18.37
C GLU A 361 11.31 -2.85 16.86
N ALA A 362 10.36 -2.38 16.04
CA ALA A 362 10.61 -2.12 14.63
C ALA A 362 11.64 -0.99 14.42
N LEU A 363 11.54 0.08 15.21
CA LEU A 363 12.47 1.22 15.10
C LEU A 363 13.85 0.92 15.72
N GLU A 364 13.95 0.02 16.70
CA GLU A 364 15.24 -0.51 17.16
C GLU A 364 15.98 -1.20 16.00
N GLY A 365 15.28 -2.05 15.23
CA GLY A 365 15.85 -2.68 14.04
C GLY A 365 16.24 -1.68 12.95
N VAL A 366 15.49 -0.59 12.77
CA VAL A 366 15.88 0.50 11.86
C VAL A 366 17.16 1.19 12.35
N GLN A 367 17.29 1.44 13.68
CA GLN A 367 18.50 2.01 14.27
C GLN A 367 19.71 1.11 14.03
N ASP A 368 19.59 -0.21 14.23
CA ASP A 368 20.66 -1.18 13.99
C ASP A 368 21.11 -1.18 12.52
N CYS A 369 20.17 -1.04 11.58
CA CYS A 369 20.49 -0.88 10.16
C CYS A 369 21.30 0.41 9.88
N LEU A 370 20.91 1.53 10.50
CA LEU A 370 21.61 2.80 10.37
C LEU A 370 23.02 2.76 10.96
N ASP A 371 23.18 2.11 12.12
CA ASP A 371 24.47 1.95 12.80
C ASP A 371 25.43 1.09 11.97
N ASP A 372 24.90 0.14 11.20
CA ASP A 372 25.64 -0.67 10.21
C ASP A 372 25.87 0.05 8.86
N GLY A 373 25.48 1.33 8.75
CA GLY A 373 25.72 2.17 7.57
C GLY A 373 24.72 2.00 6.43
N ILE A 374 23.56 1.36 6.65
CA ILE A 374 22.50 1.26 5.66
C ILE A 374 21.73 2.61 5.64
N PRO A 375 21.63 3.28 4.49
CA PRO A 375 21.02 4.61 4.40
C PRO A 375 19.49 4.55 4.45
N VAL A 376 18.91 4.36 5.65
CA VAL A 376 17.47 4.51 5.86
C VAL A 376 17.16 6.00 6.02
N ILE A 377 16.42 6.57 5.08
CA ILE A 377 16.14 8.02 5.02
C ILE A 377 14.80 8.42 5.66
N GLY A 378 13.93 7.45 5.97
CA GLY A 378 12.66 7.72 6.61
C GLY A 378 11.89 6.47 7.01
N TYR A 379 10.93 6.68 7.91
CA TYR A 379 9.99 5.68 8.41
C TYR A 379 8.59 6.29 8.52
N CYS A 380 7.61 5.70 7.83
CA CYS A 380 6.19 6.07 7.92
C CYS A 380 5.40 4.91 8.51
N TYR A 381 4.80 5.14 9.67
CA TYR A 381 3.92 4.17 10.30
C TYR A 381 2.59 4.04 9.53
N TRP A 382 2.14 2.82 9.27
CA TRP A 382 0.80 2.54 8.75
C TRP A 382 -0.16 2.20 9.90
N SER A 383 -1.14 3.08 10.21
CA SER A 383 -1.49 4.32 9.53
C SER A 383 -1.70 5.46 10.51
N LEU A 384 -1.82 6.70 10.01
CA LEU A 384 -2.14 7.86 10.87
C LEU A 384 -3.50 7.71 11.55
N LEU A 385 -4.51 7.29 10.79
CA LEU A 385 -5.90 7.18 11.23
C LEU A 385 -6.37 5.72 11.23
N ASP A 386 -7.24 5.32 12.16
CA ASP A 386 -8.09 4.15 11.95
C ASP A 386 -8.98 4.45 10.74
N ASN A 387 -8.89 3.63 9.68
CA ASN A 387 -9.45 3.96 8.38
C ASN A 387 -10.18 2.78 7.73
N PHE A 388 -10.56 2.94 6.48
CA PHE A 388 -11.19 1.94 5.65
C PHE A 388 -10.15 0.93 5.13
N GLU A 389 -10.12 -0.28 5.71
CA GLU A 389 -9.18 -1.33 5.33
C GLU A 389 -9.74 -2.21 4.21
N TRP A 390 -9.94 -1.60 3.04
CA TRP A 390 -10.36 -2.24 1.80
C TRP A 390 -11.57 -3.18 2.02
N GLN A 391 -11.51 -4.46 1.60
CA GLN A 391 -12.58 -5.43 1.76
C GLN A 391 -12.97 -5.70 3.22
N LYS A 392 -12.13 -5.35 4.20
CA LYS A 392 -12.41 -5.49 5.64
C LYS A 392 -13.28 -4.35 6.20
N GLY A 393 -13.47 -3.28 5.43
CA GLY A 393 -14.19 -2.10 5.91
C GLY A 393 -13.44 -1.42 7.06
N PHE A 394 -14.15 -0.96 8.09
CA PHE A 394 -13.58 -0.25 9.24
C PHE A 394 -13.25 -1.15 10.44
N SER A 395 -13.19 -2.47 10.25
CA SER A 395 -12.98 -3.42 11.36
C SER A 395 -11.53 -3.55 11.82
N MET A 396 -10.56 -3.10 11.01
CA MET A 396 -9.12 -3.17 11.34
C MET A 396 -8.64 -1.84 11.93
N THR A 397 -7.89 -1.91 13.04
CA THR A 397 -7.42 -0.72 13.75
C THR A 397 -5.90 -0.60 13.68
N PHE A 398 -5.42 0.01 12.57
CA PHE A 398 -4.00 0.32 12.37
C PHE A 398 -3.60 1.70 12.93
N GLY A 399 -4.55 2.61 13.05
CA GLY A 399 -4.28 4.03 13.26
C GLY A 399 -3.56 4.38 14.54
N LEU A 400 -2.73 5.41 14.49
CA LEU A 400 -2.21 6.14 15.66
C LEU A 400 -3.28 7.06 16.28
N ILE A 401 -4.31 7.35 15.53
CA ILE A 401 -5.45 8.18 15.91
C ILE A 401 -6.72 7.39 15.65
N ALA A 402 -7.55 7.19 16.68
CA ALA A 402 -8.87 6.60 16.50
C ALA A 402 -9.85 7.63 15.91
N VAL A 403 -10.71 7.14 15.01
CA VAL A 403 -11.76 7.94 14.36
C VAL A 403 -13.13 7.37 14.70
N ASP A 404 -13.98 8.18 15.33
CA ASP A 404 -15.37 7.83 15.56
C ASP A 404 -16.16 7.99 14.25
N ARG A 405 -16.67 6.90 13.71
CA ARG A 405 -17.33 6.88 12.39
C ARG A 405 -18.61 7.71 12.29
N LYS A 406 -19.27 8.01 13.41
CA LYS A 406 -20.52 8.78 13.43
C LYS A 406 -20.29 10.28 13.53
N THR A 407 -19.30 10.65 14.35
CA THR A 407 -19.00 12.06 14.66
C THR A 407 -17.77 12.58 13.95
N GLN A 408 -17.00 11.69 13.35
CA GLN A 408 -15.69 11.98 12.75
C GLN A 408 -14.68 12.57 13.76
N LYS A 409 -14.91 12.36 15.07
CA LYS A 409 -14.00 12.82 16.13
C LYS A 409 -12.69 12.05 16.08
N ARG A 410 -11.58 12.78 16.13
CA ARG A 410 -10.23 12.24 16.28
C ARG A 410 -9.88 12.08 17.74
N THR A 411 -9.29 10.93 18.09
CA THR A 411 -8.77 10.65 19.42
C THR A 411 -7.37 10.07 19.30
N PRO A 412 -6.32 10.89 19.51
CA PRO A 412 -4.93 10.42 19.50
C PRO A 412 -4.74 9.29 20.53
N LYS A 413 -4.00 8.25 20.13
CA LYS A 413 -3.66 7.10 20.97
C LYS A 413 -2.28 7.30 21.62
N GLY A 414 -1.92 6.48 22.62
CA GLY A 414 -0.61 6.48 23.26
C GLY A 414 0.54 6.24 22.28
N SER A 415 0.31 5.36 21.32
CA SER A 415 1.28 5.04 20.25
C SER A 415 1.67 6.24 19.40
N LEU A 416 0.78 7.21 19.17
CA LEU A 416 1.14 8.47 18.51
C LEU A 416 2.17 9.26 19.32
N ALA A 417 1.98 9.33 20.64
CA ALA A 417 2.90 10.05 21.53
C ALA A 417 4.27 9.34 21.61
N VAL A 418 4.29 8.00 21.60
CA VAL A 418 5.52 7.20 21.57
C VAL A 418 6.31 7.48 20.30
N LEU A 419 5.68 7.36 19.13
CA LEU A 419 6.34 7.64 17.84
C LEU A 419 6.80 9.09 17.74
N GLY A 420 5.99 10.04 18.21
CA GLY A 420 6.33 11.47 18.23
C GLY A 420 7.50 11.80 19.17
N LYS A 421 7.63 11.10 20.30
CA LYS A 421 8.80 11.24 21.19
C LYS A 421 10.07 10.78 20.47
N ILE A 422 10.03 9.63 19.78
CA ILE A 422 11.16 9.12 19.01
C ILE A 422 11.55 10.11 17.93
N ALA A 423 10.59 10.67 17.20
CA ALA A 423 10.85 11.67 16.17
C ALA A 423 11.54 12.93 16.70
N LYS A 424 11.12 13.44 17.86
CA LYS A 424 11.74 14.63 18.50
C LYS A 424 13.17 14.39 18.97
N GLU A 425 13.52 13.17 19.35
CA GLU A 425 14.90 12.80 19.76
C GLU A 425 15.87 12.86 18.56
N THR A 426 15.38 12.92 17.31
CA THR A 426 16.20 13.07 16.09
C THR A 426 16.59 14.51 15.79
N GLU A 427 15.88 15.50 16.36
CA GLU A 427 16.13 16.93 16.13
C GLU A 427 17.15 17.53 17.12
N ALA A 428 17.37 16.85 18.24
CA ALA A 428 18.28 17.28 19.30
C ALA A 428 19.73 16.89 19.00
#